data_eef4d6fd041fc3ff708bad7ab97e13a6
#
_entry.id   eef4d6fd041fc3ff708bad7ab97e13a6
#
_cell.length_a   1.000
_cell.length_b   1.000
_cell.length_c   1.000
_cell.angle_alpha   90.00
_cell.angle_beta   90.00
_cell.angle_gamma   90.00
#
_symmetry.space_group_name_H-M   'P 1'
#
loop_
_entity.id
_entity.type
_entity.pdbx_description
1 polymer ?
#
loop_
_entity_poly.entity_id
_entity_poly.type
_entity_poly.pdbx_seq_one_letter_code
_entity_poly.pdbx_strand_id
1 'polypeptide(L)'
;MTIRVVIADDQAMVREGLRLILDLQNDIKVVAEAADGHAALRAVAEHRPDVVLMDIRMPGMDGLQATERLLRGGRPGPRVLVLTTFGEDEYLYAAMRAGASGFLLKDSPRAALLHAVRTVADGSALLDPALTRRLLEEWVRRPPSRAGVPEQLRALSPRELEVFAGLARGRSNAEIAADLVLSDTTVKSHAAHILAKLDLRDRIQAVVLGYESGLVRPGG
;
A
#
# COMPACT_ATOMS: atom_id res chain seq x y z
N MET A 1 -20.32 5.29 6.59
CA MET A 1 -20.03 3.99 5.94
C MET A 1 -19.15 3.22 6.90
N THR A 2 -19.40 1.94 7.17
CA THR A 2 -18.62 1.16 8.14
C THR A 2 -17.52 0.42 7.37
N ILE A 3 -16.26 0.59 7.76
CA ILE A 3 -15.09 -0.08 7.17
C ILE A 3 -15.08 -1.54 7.66
N ARG A 4 -15.14 -2.48 6.74
CA ARG A 4 -15.11 -3.92 7.00
C ARG A 4 -13.67 -4.42 6.98
N VAL A 5 -13.20 -5.03 8.05
CA VAL A 5 -11.80 -5.45 8.22
C VAL A 5 -11.72 -6.96 8.41
N VAL A 6 -10.79 -7.60 7.72
CA VAL A 6 -10.30 -8.95 8.03
C VAL A 6 -8.93 -8.83 8.69
N ILE A 7 -8.68 -9.60 9.75
CA ILE A 7 -7.39 -9.68 10.43
C ILE A 7 -6.78 -11.05 10.10
N ALA A 8 -5.58 -11.04 9.52
CA ALA A 8 -4.81 -12.24 9.20
C ALA A 8 -3.45 -12.19 9.95
N ASP A 9 -3.29 -13.03 10.96
CA ASP A 9 -2.09 -13.13 11.80
C ASP A 9 -2.08 -14.54 12.42
N ASP A 10 -0.94 -15.19 12.54
CA ASP A 10 -0.87 -16.54 13.12
C ASP A 10 -1.02 -16.54 14.65
N GLN A 11 -0.73 -15.42 15.32
CA GLN A 11 -0.77 -15.26 16.76
C GLN A 11 -2.18 -14.87 17.23
N ALA A 12 -2.86 -15.77 17.92
CA ALA A 12 -4.22 -15.57 18.43
C ALA A 12 -4.34 -14.31 19.32
N MET A 13 -3.36 -14.10 20.22
CA MET A 13 -3.35 -12.93 21.11
C MET A 13 -3.26 -11.60 20.36
N VAL A 14 -2.51 -11.57 19.24
CA VAL A 14 -2.40 -10.38 18.37
C VAL A 14 -3.75 -10.11 17.70
N ARG A 15 -4.40 -11.16 17.15
CA ARG A 15 -5.72 -11.01 16.52
C ARG A 15 -6.76 -10.49 17.50
N GLU A 16 -6.82 -11.07 18.72
CA GLU A 16 -7.75 -10.61 19.77
C GLU A 16 -7.48 -9.15 20.16
N GLY A 17 -6.22 -8.77 20.33
CA GLY A 17 -5.84 -7.39 20.64
C GLY A 17 -6.25 -6.41 19.53
N LEU A 18 -5.97 -6.74 18.27
CA LEU A 18 -6.36 -5.92 17.12
C LEU A 18 -7.89 -5.81 17.00
N ARG A 19 -8.61 -6.93 17.20
CA ARG A 19 -10.08 -6.93 17.20
C ARG A 19 -10.65 -5.98 18.26
N LEU A 20 -10.17 -6.09 19.50
CA LEU A 20 -10.61 -5.21 20.58
C LEU A 20 -10.39 -3.73 20.26
N ILE A 21 -9.23 -3.38 19.68
CA ILE A 21 -8.93 -2.00 19.28
C ILE A 21 -9.88 -1.50 18.20
N LEU A 22 -10.16 -2.32 17.20
CA LEU A 22 -10.95 -1.95 16.02
C LEU A 22 -12.46 -1.93 16.33
N ASP A 23 -12.98 -2.94 17.03
CA ASP A 23 -14.42 -3.04 17.35
C ASP A 23 -14.89 -1.97 18.37
N LEU A 24 -13.95 -1.30 19.07
CA LEU A 24 -14.27 -0.11 19.86
C LEU A 24 -14.58 1.13 19.01
N GLN A 25 -14.41 1.08 17.70
CA GLN A 25 -14.70 2.19 16.80
C GLN A 25 -16.07 2.02 16.17
N ASN A 26 -16.87 3.10 16.12
CA ASN A 26 -18.20 3.07 15.52
C ASN A 26 -18.19 2.91 13.99
N ASP A 27 -17.07 3.25 13.35
CA ASP A 27 -16.89 3.27 11.90
C ASP A 27 -16.08 2.09 11.35
N ILE A 28 -15.62 1.16 12.22
CA ILE A 28 -14.82 -0.01 11.82
C ILE A 28 -15.48 -1.28 12.38
N LYS A 29 -15.50 -2.36 11.60
CA LYS A 29 -16.00 -3.66 12.01
C LYS A 29 -15.09 -4.79 11.55
N VAL A 30 -14.60 -5.60 12.48
CA VAL A 30 -13.90 -6.84 12.15
C VAL A 30 -14.93 -7.88 11.73
N VAL A 31 -14.86 -8.32 10.46
CA VAL A 31 -15.83 -9.26 9.88
C VAL A 31 -15.33 -10.70 9.89
N ALA A 32 -14.03 -10.94 9.94
CA ALA A 32 -13.43 -12.27 10.09
C ALA A 32 -12.00 -12.19 10.58
N GLU A 33 -11.49 -13.34 11.08
CA GLU A 33 -10.10 -13.56 11.45
C GLU A 33 -9.55 -14.76 10.69
N ALA A 34 -8.24 -14.75 10.44
CA ALA A 34 -7.52 -15.81 9.75
C ALA A 34 -6.18 -16.07 10.45
N ALA A 35 -5.80 -17.34 10.59
CA ALA A 35 -4.54 -17.72 11.22
C ALA A 35 -3.43 -18.06 10.20
N ASP A 36 -3.74 -18.02 8.91
CA ASP A 36 -2.81 -18.29 7.82
C ASP A 36 -3.31 -17.65 6.51
N GLY A 37 -2.45 -17.61 5.49
CA GLY A 37 -2.79 -17.00 4.20
C GLY A 37 -3.94 -17.69 3.46
N HIS A 38 -4.10 -19.02 3.58
CA HIS A 38 -5.23 -19.72 2.96
C HIS A 38 -6.56 -19.34 3.61
N ALA A 39 -6.58 -19.24 4.94
CA ALA A 39 -7.74 -18.77 5.68
C ALA A 39 -8.07 -17.31 5.34
N ALA A 40 -7.05 -16.45 5.17
CA ALA A 40 -7.22 -15.07 4.74
C ALA A 40 -7.89 -14.97 3.36
N LEU A 41 -7.44 -15.78 2.37
CA LEU A 41 -8.07 -15.83 1.04
C LEU A 41 -9.56 -16.22 1.12
N ARG A 42 -9.90 -17.23 1.91
CA ARG A 42 -11.29 -17.67 2.11
C ARG A 42 -12.13 -16.57 2.78
N ALA A 43 -11.61 -15.98 3.85
CA ALA A 43 -12.29 -14.90 4.56
C ALA A 43 -12.58 -13.70 3.66
N VAL A 44 -11.64 -13.31 2.80
CA VAL A 44 -11.83 -12.23 1.83
C VAL A 44 -12.89 -12.58 0.80
N ALA A 45 -12.89 -13.79 0.26
CA ALA A 45 -13.88 -14.24 -0.72
C ALA A 45 -15.31 -14.25 -0.15
N GLU A 46 -15.48 -14.68 1.11
CA GLU A 46 -16.75 -14.79 1.80
C GLU A 46 -17.26 -13.41 2.27
N HIS A 47 -16.41 -12.64 2.94
CA HIS A 47 -16.83 -11.43 3.64
C HIS A 47 -16.64 -10.15 2.84
N ARG A 48 -15.88 -10.16 1.74
CA ARG A 48 -15.60 -8.98 0.89
C ARG A 48 -15.26 -7.74 1.73
N PRO A 49 -14.16 -7.78 2.50
CA PRO A 49 -13.76 -6.66 3.34
C PRO A 49 -13.25 -5.48 2.51
N ASP A 50 -13.27 -4.29 3.10
CA ASP A 50 -12.64 -3.11 2.53
C ASP A 50 -11.12 -3.13 2.76
N VAL A 51 -10.71 -3.62 3.95
CA VAL A 51 -9.30 -3.68 4.38
C VAL A 51 -8.97 -5.06 4.92
N VAL A 52 -7.76 -5.54 4.61
CA VAL A 52 -7.15 -6.71 5.24
C VAL A 52 -5.92 -6.26 6.01
N LEU A 53 -5.89 -6.48 7.32
CA LEU A 53 -4.68 -6.43 8.11
C LEU A 53 -3.95 -7.75 7.90
N MET A 54 -2.75 -7.73 7.34
CA MET A 54 -2.04 -8.93 6.90
C MET A 54 -0.67 -9.02 7.58
N ASP A 55 -0.49 -10.01 8.44
CA ASP A 55 0.85 -10.36 8.91
C ASP A 55 1.68 -10.96 7.78
N ILE A 56 2.97 -10.69 7.77
CA ILE A 56 3.89 -11.27 6.77
C ILE A 56 4.15 -12.73 7.08
N ARG A 57 4.46 -13.06 8.34
CA ARG A 57 4.89 -14.40 8.73
C ARG A 57 3.74 -15.24 9.23
N MET A 58 3.23 -16.09 8.38
CA MET A 58 2.20 -17.07 8.74
C MET A 58 2.58 -18.46 8.22
N PRO A 59 2.16 -19.53 8.91
CA PRO A 59 2.47 -20.89 8.51
C PRO A 59 1.78 -21.27 7.18
N GLY A 60 2.44 -22.09 6.39
CA GLY A 60 1.92 -22.56 5.11
C GLY A 60 2.02 -21.51 4.02
N MET A 61 0.98 -20.71 3.85
CA MET A 61 0.98 -19.55 2.96
C MET A 61 1.28 -18.28 3.76
N ASP A 62 2.38 -17.63 3.45
CA ASP A 62 2.76 -16.35 4.06
C ASP A 62 1.88 -15.19 3.56
N GLY A 63 1.97 -14.03 4.25
CA GLY A 63 1.16 -12.87 3.92
C GLY A 63 1.52 -12.21 2.60
N LEU A 64 2.76 -12.34 2.13
CA LEU A 64 3.17 -11.82 0.82
C LEU A 64 2.52 -12.61 -0.30
N GLN A 65 2.58 -13.93 -0.22
CA GLN A 65 1.93 -14.83 -1.16
C GLN A 65 0.40 -14.65 -1.16
N ALA A 66 -0.18 -14.49 0.04
CA ALA A 66 -1.62 -14.23 0.17
C ALA A 66 -1.98 -12.87 -0.48
N THR A 67 -1.22 -11.82 -0.22
CA THR A 67 -1.41 -10.49 -0.81
C THR A 67 -1.33 -10.55 -2.33
N GLU A 68 -0.29 -11.17 -2.88
CA GLU A 68 -0.14 -11.33 -4.32
C GLU A 68 -1.35 -12.06 -4.95
N ARG A 69 -1.84 -13.14 -4.33
CA ARG A 69 -3.00 -13.89 -4.83
C ARG A 69 -4.30 -13.11 -4.72
N LEU A 70 -4.52 -12.36 -3.64
CA LEU A 70 -5.69 -11.49 -3.45
C LEU A 70 -5.79 -10.42 -4.53
N LEU A 71 -4.64 -9.91 -4.98
CA LEU A 71 -4.55 -8.75 -5.84
C LEU A 71 -4.24 -9.08 -7.31
N ARG A 72 -3.99 -10.35 -7.60
CA ARG A 72 -3.77 -10.85 -8.96
C ARG A 72 -5.05 -10.70 -9.81
N GLY A 73 -4.93 -10.11 -10.99
CA GLY A 73 -6.00 -10.10 -12.00
C GLY A 73 -6.77 -8.78 -12.15
N GLY A 74 -6.25 -7.65 -11.64
CA GLY A 74 -6.79 -6.30 -11.95
C GLY A 74 -8.21 -6.01 -11.43
N ARG A 75 -8.82 -6.94 -10.68
CA ARG A 75 -10.13 -6.71 -10.06
C ARG A 75 -10.01 -5.81 -8.85
N PRO A 76 -10.98 -4.93 -8.58
CA PRO A 76 -11.03 -4.18 -7.33
C PRO A 76 -11.11 -5.18 -6.16
N GLY A 77 -9.97 -5.42 -5.51
CA GLY A 77 -9.85 -6.24 -4.29
C GLY A 77 -9.76 -5.37 -3.04
N PRO A 78 -9.71 -5.97 -1.85
CA PRO A 78 -9.55 -5.23 -0.61
C PRO A 78 -8.23 -4.45 -0.61
N ARG A 79 -8.14 -3.41 0.21
CA ARG A 79 -6.87 -2.77 0.52
C ARG A 79 -6.11 -3.64 1.50
N VAL A 80 -4.83 -3.87 1.27
CA VAL A 80 -4.00 -4.69 2.16
C VAL A 80 -3.06 -3.78 2.94
N LEU A 81 -3.24 -3.73 4.26
CA LEU A 81 -2.33 -3.08 5.19
C LEU A 81 -1.49 -4.17 5.85
N VAL A 82 -0.21 -4.20 5.50
CA VAL A 82 0.72 -5.20 6.03
C VAL A 82 1.14 -4.80 7.43
N LEU A 83 1.09 -5.77 8.36
CA LEU A 83 1.62 -5.65 9.71
C LEU A 83 2.96 -6.39 9.78
N THR A 84 3.97 -5.77 10.37
CA THR A 84 5.30 -6.35 10.47
C THR A 84 5.93 -6.04 11.81
N THR A 85 6.90 -6.85 12.23
CA THR A 85 7.75 -6.57 13.39
C THR A 85 9.00 -5.79 12.97
N PHE A 86 9.67 -5.15 13.92
CA PHE A 86 10.93 -4.43 13.68
C PHE A 86 12.00 -5.35 13.04
N GLY A 87 12.69 -4.87 11.98
CA GLY A 87 13.82 -5.60 11.37
C GLY A 87 13.49 -6.43 10.14
N GLU A 88 12.27 -6.39 9.63
CA GLU A 88 11.82 -7.14 8.44
C GLU A 88 11.82 -6.27 7.17
N ASP A 89 12.79 -5.39 7.02
CA ASP A 89 12.87 -4.41 5.92
C ASP A 89 12.93 -5.07 4.54
N GLU A 90 13.47 -6.29 4.45
CA GLU A 90 13.54 -7.07 3.20
C GLU A 90 12.16 -7.42 2.62
N TYR A 91 11.14 -7.53 3.49
CA TYR A 91 9.78 -7.83 3.07
C TYR A 91 8.99 -6.60 2.62
N LEU A 92 9.44 -5.40 2.99
CA LEU A 92 8.75 -4.15 2.65
C LEU A 92 8.62 -3.98 1.13
N TYR A 93 9.72 -4.16 0.41
CA TYR A 93 9.72 -4.09 -1.05
C TYR A 93 8.88 -5.20 -1.69
N ALA A 94 9.01 -6.45 -1.19
CA ALA A 94 8.25 -7.57 -1.71
C ALA A 94 6.74 -7.38 -1.55
N ALA A 95 6.31 -6.85 -0.40
CA ALA A 95 4.90 -6.60 -0.16
C ALA A 95 4.35 -5.43 -1.00
N MET A 96 5.13 -4.37 -1.22
CA MET A 96 4.72 -3.31 -2.15
C MET A 96 4.56 -3.83 -3.58
N ARG A 97 5.49 -4.67 -4.05
CA ARG A 97 5.35 -5.35 -5.35
C ARG A 97 4.14 -6.28 -5.39
N ALA A 98 3.84 -6.95 -4.28
CA ALA A 98 2.64 -7.78 -4.17
C ALA A 98 1.34 -6.96 -4.18
N GLY A 99 1.42 -5.62 -4.05
CA GLY A 99 0.29 -4.72 -4.15
C GLY A 99 -0.25 -4.22 -2.81
N ALA A 100 0.50 -4.34 -1.71
CA ALA A 100 0.10 -3.78 -0.42
C ALA A 100 -0.16 -2.27 -0.52
N SER A 101 -1.23 -1.81 0.12
CA SER A 101 -1.67 -0.41 0.14
C SER A 101 -1.10 0.38 1.32
N GLY A 102 -0.42 -0.29 2.23
CA GLY A 102 0.24 0.33 3.38
C GLY A 102 1.02 -0.65 4.23
N PHE A 103 1.81 -0.08 5.13
CA PHE A 103 2.63 -0.78 6.10
C PHE A 103 2.48 -0.18 7.47
N LEU A 104 2.46 -1.02 8.49
CA LEU A 104 2.45 -0.60 9.88
C LEU A 104 3.28 -1.58 10.73
N LEU A 105 4.01 -1.07 11.70
CA LEU A 105 4.67 -1.91 12.69
C LEU A 105 3.64 -2.45 13.70
N LYS A 106 3.76 -3.70 14.13
CA LYS A 106 2.85 -4.32 15.11
C LYS A 106 2.87 -3.63 16.48
N ASP A 107 3.97 -2.95 16.82
CA ASP A 107 4.14 -2.16 18.04
C ASP A 107 3.69 -0.69 17.89
N SER A 108 3.13 -0.32 16.75
CA SER A 108 2.64 1.03 16.51
C SER A 108 1.53 1.41 17.49
N PRO A 109 1.47 2.68 17.91
CA PRO A 109 0.40 3.15 18.78
C PRO A 109 -1.00 2.90 18.17
N ARG A 110 -2.00 2.62 19.03
CA ARG A 110 -3.40 2.43 18.61
C ARG A 110 -3.90 3.51 17.63
N ALA A 111 -3.54 4.76 17.89
CA ALA A 111 -3.96 5.88 17.03
C ALA A 111 -3.41 5.75 15.60
N ALA A 112 -2.18 5.26 15.44
CA ALA A 112 -1.56 5.01 14.14
C ALA A 112 -2.28 3.88 13.38
N LEU A 113 -2.62 2.77 14.06
CA LEU A 113 -3.39 1.69 13.47
C LEU A 113 -4.76 2.18 12.95
N LEU A 114 -5.51 2.91 13.77
CA LEU A 114 -6.83 3.42 13.38
C LEU A 114 -6.74 4.41 12.22
N HIS A 115 -5.74 5.28 12.25
CA HIS A 115 -5.46 6.20 11.13
C HIS A 115 -5.10 5.43 9.85
N ALA A 116 -4.23 4.42 9.95
CA ALA A 116 -3.82 3.58 8.83
C ALA A 116 -5.02 2.87 8.16
N VAL A 117 -5.88 2.23 8.96
CA VAL A 117 -7.07 1.53 8.45
C VAL A 117 -7.99 2.50 7.70
N ARG A 118 -8.27 3.68 8.25
CA ARG A 118 -9.11 4.69 7.60
C ARG A 118 -8.50 5.22 6.32
N THR A 119 -7.20 5.51 6.36
CA THR A 119 -6.44 6.04 5.20
C THR A 119 -6.45 5.06 4.03
N VAL A 120 -6.15 3.78 4.28
CA VAL A 120 -6.13 2.79 3.19
C VAL A 120 -7.54 2.46 2.70
N ALA A 121 -8.55 2.46 3.57
CA ALA A 121 -9.95 2.26 3.19
C ALA A 121 -10.45 3.38 2.25
N ASP A 122 -10.00 4.61 2.45
CA ASP A 122 -10.32 5.77 1.60
C ASP A 122 -9.55 5.76 0.26
N GLY A 123 -8.77 4.72 0.01
CA GLY A 123 -7.97 4.57 -1.22
C GLY A 123 -6.66 5.34 -1.24
N SER A 124 -6.34 6.02 -0.16
CA SER A 124 -5.04 6.66 0.03
C SER A 124 -4.00 5.62 0.46
N ALA A 125 -2.77 5.77 -0.01
CA ALA A 125 -1.67 4.92 0.43
C ALA A 125 -1.05 5.49 1.69
N LEU A 126 -0.77 4.63 2.66
CA LEU A 126 -0.06 5.01 3.87
C LEU A 126 1.37 4.47 3.81
N LEU A 127 2.31 5.36 3.64
CA LEU A 127 3.73 5.09 3.83
C LEU A 127 4.22 5.96 4.99
N ASP A 128 4.66 5.31 6.06
CA ASP A 128 5.39 5.99 7.13
C ASP A 128 6.66 6.62 6.54
N PRO A 129 7.03 7.88 6.90
CA PRO A 129 8.24 8.52 6.37
C PRO A 129 9.53 7.75 6.64
N ALA A 130 9.63 7.03 7.78
CA ALA A 130 10.78 6.20 8.08
C ALA A 130 10.83 4.97 7.16
N LEU A 131 9.69 4.33 6.90
CA LEU A 131 9.58 3.20 5.94
C LEU A 131 9.85 3.67 4.51
N THR A 132 9.38 4.85 4.13
CA THR A 132 9.68 5.45 2.82
C THR A 132 11.20 5.61 2.62
N ARG A 133 11.90 6.13 3.63
CA ARG A 133 13.37 6.28 3.57
C ARG A 133 14.08 4.95 3.41
N ARG A 134 13.69 3.93 4.16
CA ARG A 134 14.26 2.57 4.07
C ARG A 134 14.01 1.93 2.71
N LEU A 135 12.84 2.12 2.13
CA LEU A 135 12.56 1.71 0.75
C LEU A 135 13.50 2.37 -0.25
N LEU A 136 13.74 3.67 -0.11
CA LEU A 136 14.67 4.40 -0.96
C LEU A 136 16.10 3.85 -0.83
N GLU A 137 16.54 3.52 0.37
CA GLU A 137 17.86 2.91 0.62
C GLU A 137 17.98 1.53 -0.04
N GLU A 138 16.94 0.70 0.01
CA GLU A 138 16.92 -0.62 -0.66
C GLU A 138 16.93 -0.50 -2.19
N TRP A 139 16.22 0.49 -2.75
CA TRP A 139 16.28 0.76 -4.19
C TRP A 139 17.65 1.27 -4.66
N VAL A 140 18.36 2.04 -3.83
CA VAL A 140 19.73 2.47 -4.12
C VAL A 140 20.67 1.26 -4.32
N ARG A 141 20.44 0.19 -3.58
CA ARG A 141 21.28 -1.03 -3.64
C ARG A 141 21.01 -1.89 -4.89
N ARG A 142 19.91 -1.67 -5.61
CA ARG A 142 19.55 -2.46 -6.80
C ARG A 142 19.99 -1.75 -8.07
N PRO A 143 20.59 -2.47 -9.06
CA PRO A 143 20.95 -1.86 -10.31
C PRO A 143 19.70 -1.33 -11.03
N PRO A 144 19.75 -0.11 -11.61
CA PRO A 144 18.62 0.47 -12.33
C PRO A 144 18.28 -0.40 -13.55
N SER A 145 17.02 -0.69 -13.77
CA SER A 145 16.52 -1.22 -15.02
C SER A 145 16.81 -0.23 -16.14
N ARG A 146 17.06 -0.73 -17.36
CA ARG A 146 17.61 -0.04 -18.54
C ARG A 146 16.98 1.33 -18.81
N ALA A 147 17.83 2.28 -19.23
CA ALA A 147 17.47 3.66 -19.59
C ALA A 147 16.42 3.73 -20.71
N GLY A 148 15.36 4.47 -20.45
CA GLY A 148 14.31 4.83 -21.40
C GLY A 148 12.99 4.99 -20.65
N VAL A 149 12.11 5.93 -21.08
CA VAL A 149 10.75 6.01 -20.55
C VAL A 149 10.06 4.69 -20.90
N PRO A 150 9.63 3.88 -19.89
CA PRO A 150 8.98 2.60 -20.16
C PRO A 150 7.75 2.81 -21.04
N GLU A 151 7.47 1.83 -21.87
CA GLU A 151 6.33 1.88 -22.79
C GLU A 151 5.01 2.18 -22.07
N GLN A 152 4.86 1.68 -20.87
CA GLN A 152 3.73 1.94 -19.99
C GLN A 152 3.53 3.43 -19.66
N LEU A 153 4.60 4.19 -19.50
CA LEU A 153 4.53 5.62 -19.19
C LEU A 153 4.27 6.50 -20.41
N ARG A 154 4.36 5.96 -21.63
CA ARG A 154 4.06 6.70 -22.87
C ARG A 154 2.58 7.08 -23.01
N ALA A 155 1.70 6.44 -22.25
CA ALA A 155 0.29 6.78 -22.20
C ALA A 155 0.04 8.12 -21.49
N LEU A 156 0.99 8.61 -20.70
CA LEU A 156 0.86 9.85 -19.95
C LEU A 156 1.20 11.06 -20.81
N SER A 157 0.40 12.13 -20.70
CA SER A 157 0.78 13.44 -21.23
C SER A 157 2.00 14.01 -20.48
N PRO A 158 2.71 15.02 -21.05
CA PRO A 158 3.85 15.63 -20.37
C PRO A 158 3.49 16.13 -18.96
N ARG A 159 2.33 16.71 -18.76
CA ARG A 159 1.87 17.21 -17.47
C ARG A 159 1.53 16.08 -16.47
N GLU A 160 0.92 15.01 -16.95
CA GLU A 160 0.67 13.81 -16.14
C GLU A 160 1.99 13.14 -15.75
N LEU A 161 3.01 13.15 -16.62
CA LEU A 161 4.32 12.59 -16.31
C LEU A 161 5.06 13.39 -15.21
N GLU A 162 4.94 14.73 -15.21
CA GLU A 162 5.47 15.59 -14.14
C GLU A 162 4.80 15.26 -12.79
N VAL A 163 3.46 15.17 -12.76
CA VAL A 163 2.72 14.79 -11.56
C VAL A 163 3.08 13.38 -11.13
N PHE A 164 3.16 12.42 -12.07
CA PHE A 164 3.57 11.03 -11.78
C PHE A 164 4.97 10.96 -11.19
N ALA A 165 5.93 11.75 -11.69
CA ALA A 165 7.27 11.81 -11.11
C ALA A 165 7.26 12.33 -9.66
N GLY A 166 6.38 13.29 -9.35
CA GLY A 166 6.16 13.74 -7.97
C GLY A 166 5.56 12.65 -7.08
N LEU A 167 4.54 11.93 -7.57
CA LEU A 167 3.94 10.78 -6.89
C LEU A 167 4.99 9.69 -6.61
N ALA A 168 5.78 9.35 -7.64
CA ALA A 168 6.82 8.34 -7.56
C ALA A 168 7.93 8.69 -6.56
N ARG A 169 8.22 9.98 -6.36
CA ARG A 169 9.14 10.45 -5.30
C ARG A 169 8.53 10.42 -3.90
N GLY A 170 7.30 10.00 -3.74
CA GLY A 170 6.60 9.97 -2.46
C GLY A 170 6.10 11.33 -1.96
N ARG A 171 6.13 12.39 -2.79
CA ARG A 171 5.72 13.75 -2.40
C ARG A 171 4.21 13.82 -2.17
N SER A 172 3.76 14.55 -1.16
CA SER A 172 2.33 14.83 -0.94
C SER A 172 1.72 15.63 -2.09
N ASN A 173 0.39 15.63 -2.21
CA ASN A 173 -0.27 16.43 -3.24
C ASN A 173 0.02 17.93 -3.07
N ALA A 174 0.11 18.42 -1.82
CA ALA A 174 0.45 19.79 -1.53
C ALA A 174 1.87 20.16 -2.01
N GLU A 175 2.86 19.30 -1.81
CA GLU A 175 4.24 19.51 -2.29
C GLU A 175 4.29 19.49 -3.82
N ILE A 176 3.58 18.55 -4.48
CA ILE A 176 3.49 18.51 -5.95
C ILE A 176 2.78 19.77 -6.49
N ALA A 177 1.72 20.20 -5.82
CA ALA A 177 0.99 21.41 -6.18
C ALA A 177 1.89 22.67 -6.11
N ALA A 178 2.68 22.79 -5.05
CA ALA A 178 3.63 23.87 -4.88
C ALA A 178 4.69 23.89 -5.99
N ASP A 179 5.31 22.72 -6.28
CA ASP A 179 6.35 22.60 -7.30
C ASP A 179 5.87 22.89 -8.71
N LEU A 180 4.64 22.45 -9.02
CA LEU A 180 4.07 22.57 -10.36
C LEU A 180 3.16 23.78 -10.56
N VAL A 181 3.02 24.62 -9.54
CA VAL A 181 2.12 25.80 -9.54
C VAL A 181 0.67 25.40 -9.87
N LEU A 182 0.17 24.40 -9.15
CA LEU A 182 -1.19 23.88 -9.26
C LEU A 182 -1.95 24.02 -7.94
N SER A 183 -3.26 23.78 -7.95
CA SER A 183 -4.03 23.55 -6.72
C SER A 183 -3.90 22.09 -6.25
N ASP A 184 -4.02 21.85 -4.94
CA ASP A 184 -4.04 20.50 -4.37
C ASP A 184 -5.16 19.64 -4.99
N THR A 185 -6.33 20.22 -5.22
CA THR A 185 -7.47 19.58 -5.88
C THR A 185 -7.12 19.15 -7.30
N THR A 186 -6.38 19.99 -8.05
CA THR A 186 -5.92 19.67 -9.41
C THR A 186 -4.96 18.49 -9.40
N VAL A 187 -3.99 18.49 -8.48
CA VAL A 187 -3.04 17.37 -8.32
C VAL A 187 -3.78 16.09 -7.93
N LYS A 188 -4.75 16.14 -7.02
CA LYS A 188 -5.59 14.99 -6.64
C LYS A 188 -6.34 14.41 -7.84
N SER A 189 -6.90 15.26 -8.70
CA SER A 189 -7.57 14.84 -9.94
C SER A 189 -6.60 14.20 -10.93
N HIS A 190 -5.44 14.82 -11.16
CA HIS A 190 -4.40 14.24 -12.01
C HIS A 190 -3.93 12.89 -11.48
N ALA A 191 -3.66 12.77 -10.18
CA ALA A 191 -3.24 11.52 -9.55
C ALA A 191 -4.27 10.40 -9.81
N ALA A 192 -5.56 10.67 -9.60
CA ALA A 192 -6.62 9.68 -9.86
C ALA A 192 -6.65 9.23 -11.35
N HIS A 193 -6.53 10.17 -12.30
CA HIS A 193 -6.48 9.86 -13.73
C HIS A 193 -5.24 9.07 -14.11
N ILE A 194 -4.07 9.41 -13.56
CA ILE A 194 -2.81 8.72 -13.80
C ILE A 194 -2.88 7.26 -13.30
N LEU A 195 -3.37 7.06 -12.07
CA LEU A 195 -3.54 5.72 -11.50
C LEU A 195 -4.48 4.87 -12.37
N ALA A 196 -5.62 5.42 -12.79
CA ALA A 196 -6.54 4.72 -13.67
C ALA A 196 -5.93 4.41 -15.07
N LYS A 197 -5.16 5.35 -15.65
CA LYS A 197 -4.53 5.20 -16.96
C LYS A 197 -3.44 4.12 -17.00
N LEU A 198 -2.71 3.98 -15.86
CA LEU A 198 -1.62 3.02 -15.69
C LEU A 198 -2.08 1.72 -15.02
N ASP A 199 -3.38 1.56 -14.77
CA ASP A 199 -3.98 0.42 -14.04
C ASP A 199 -3.31 0.20 -12.67
N LEU A 200 -3.01 1.30 -11.97
CA LEU A 200 -2.41 1.29 -10.64
C LEU A 200 -3.49 1.43 -9.58
N ARG A 201 -3.43 0.60 -8.56
CA ARG A 201 -4.44 0.57 -7.49
C ARG A 201 -4.37 1.77 -6.57
N ASP A 202 -3.16 2.24 -6.30
CA ASP A 202 -2.91 3.32 -5.36
C ASP A 202 -1.54 3.98 -5.60
N ARG A 203 -1.25 4.97 -4.76
CA ARG A 203 -0.02 5.76 -4.83
C ARG A 203 1.25 4.93 -4.60
N ILE A 204 1.18 3.86 -3.80
CA ILE A 204 2.33 2.98 -3.56
C ILE A 204 2.75 2.31 -4.85
N GLN A 205 1.78 1.85 -5.64
CA GLN A 205 2.05 1.27 -6.95
C GLN A 205 2.69 2.27 -7.92
N ALA A 206 2.33 3.56 -7.82
CA ALA A 206 2.99 4.62 -8.59
C ALA A 206 4.46 4.81 -8.17
N VAL A 207 4.75 4.71 -6.87
CA VAL A 207 6.14 4.74 -6.36
C VAL A 207 6.92 3.54 -6.90
N VAL A 208 6.40 2.32 -6.76
CA VAL A 208 7.04 1.09 -7.28
C VAL A 208 7.35 1.23 -8.77
N LEU A 209 6.33 1.57 -9.58
CA LEU A 209 6.50 1.72 -11.03
C LEU A 209 7.52 2.80 -11.39
N GLY A 210 7.51 3.95 -10.68
CA GLY A 210 8.45 5.04 -10.93
C GLY A 210 9.91 4.65 -10.73
N TYR A 211 10.20 3.84 -9.71
CA TYR A 211 11.54 3.33 -9.45
C TYR A 211 11.91 2.15 -10.35
N GLU A 212 11.03 1.17 -10.55
CA GLU A 212 11.27 0.04 -11.45
C GLU A 212 11.49 0.50 -12.90
N SER A 213 10.80 1.55 -13.29
CA SER A 213 10.94 2.15 -14.62
C SER A 213 12.22 2.98 -14.80
N GLY A 214 12.93 3.30 -13.72
CA GLY A 214 14.10 4.19 -13.76
C GLY A 214 13.76 5.67 -14.01
N LEU A 215 12.48 6.05 -14.01
CA LEU A 215 12.03 7.45 -14.12
C LEU A 215 12.49 8.27 -12.89
N VAL A 216 12.46 7.65 -11.73
CA VAL A 216 12.92 8.23 -10.47
C VAL A 216 14.13 7.44 -9.98
N ARG A 217 15.13 8.16 -9.48
CA ARG A 217 16.31 7.58 -8.85
C ARG A 217 16.42 8.06 -7.41
N PRO A 218 16.89 7.23 -6.46
CA PRO A 218 17.18 7.68 -5.12
C PRO A 218 18.24 8.79 -5.12
N GLY A 219 17.97 9.89 -4.43
CA GLY A 219 18.89 11.03 -4.31
C GLY A 219 18.87 12.02 -5.48
N GLY A 220 17.91 11.90 -6.41
CA GLY A 220 17.68 12.83 -7.52
C GLY A 220 16.47 13.73 -7.27
#